data_839cebea5a2d5cc06d289903e66454e3
#
_entry.id   839cebea5a2d5cc06d289903e66454e3
#
_cell.length_a   1.000
_cell.length_b   1.000
_cell.length_c   1.000
_cell.angle_alpha   90.00
_cell.angle_beta   90.00
_cell.angle_gamma   90.00
#
_symmetry.space_group_name_H-M   'P 1'
#
loop_
_entity.id
_entity.type
_entity.pdbx_description
1 polymer ?
#
loop_
_entity_poly.entity_id
_entity_poly.type
_entity_poly.pdbx_seq_one_letter_code
_entity_poly.pdbx_strand_id
1 'polypeptide(L)'
;MNLSDKIRSIPDFPKEGILFKDITPLLRDKEALKEAIKKMADMFRDYEIDYVVGIEARGFLVGTPLAIELDKGFIPIRKPGKLPHEVLKKSYELEYGKNEIEIHKDAVNEGDKILIVDDLLATGGTTLAATEMIEELGGEVVGCAFLLKLDALNGREVLKNYEVKSLLIE
;
A
#
# COMPACT_ATOMS: atom_id res chain seq x y z
N MET A 1 -6.67 15.95 16.70
CA MET A 1 -6.90 14.52 16.86
C MET A 1 -5.58 13.76 16.69
N ASN A 2 -5.27 12.88 17.61
CA ASN A 2 -4.11 12.00 17.45
C ASN A 2 -4.56 10.71 16.80
N LEU A 3 -4.21 10.53 15.53
CA LEU A 3 -4.63 9.35 14.76
C LEU A 3 -4.05 8.04 15.30
N SER A 4 -2.89 8.09 15.96
CA SER A 4 -2.30 6.88 16.56
C SER A 4 -3.21 6.27 17.64
N ASP A 5 -4.02 7.07 18.31
CA ASP A 5 -4.97 6.58 19.31
C ASP A 5 -6.08 5.74 18.69
N LYS A 6 -6.23 5.80 17.37
CA LYS A 6 -7.23 5.04 16.62
C LYS A 6 -6.67 3.73 16.05
N ILE A 7 -5.42 3.41 16.35
CA ILE A 7 -4.80 2.13 15.96
C ILE A 7 -4.83 1.22 17.18
N ARG A 8 -5.48 0.06 17.03
CA ARG A 8 -5.59 -0.90 18.13
C ARG A 8 -4.50 -1.95 18.05
N SER A 9 -3.77 -2.15 19.14
CA SER A 9 -2.75 -3.19 19.21
C SER A 9 -3.37 -4.46 19.80
N ILE A 10 -3.28 -5.56 19.06
CA ILE A 10 -3.84 -6.85 19.47
C ILE A 10 -2.68 -7.83 19.62
N PRO A 11 -2.31 -8.24 20.85
CA PRO A 11 -1.25 -9.21 21.02
C PRO A 11 -1.69 -10.61 20.59
N ASP A 12 -0.74 -11.41 20.17
CA ASP A 12 -0.93 -12.82 19.82
C ASP A 12 -2.01 -13.04 18.74
N PHE A 13 -2.00 -12.21 17.72
CA PHE A 13 -2.91 -12.34 16.58
C PHE A 13 -2.13 -12.21 15.25
N PRO A 14 -2.33 -13.07 14.26
CA PRO A 14 -3.22 -14.25 14.27
C PRO A 14 -2.66 -15.44 15.02
N LYS A 15 -1.45 -15.32 15.54
CA LYS A 15 -0.80 -16.38 16.35
C LYS A 15 0.10 -15.77 17.43
N GLU A 16 0.48 -16.62 18.39
CA GLU A 16 1.34 -16.21 19.51
C GLU A 16 2.62 -15.52 19.03
N GLY A 17 3.00 -14.46 19.71
CA GLY A 17 4.21 -13.68 19.43
C GLY A 17 4.05 -12.57 18.41
N ILE A 18 2.89 -12.46 17.75
CA ILE A 18 2.64 -11.41 16.76
C ILE A 18 1.76 -10.32 17.38
N LEU A 19 2.25 -9.08 17.37
CA LEU A 19 1.47 -7.92 17.74
C LEU A 19 0.83 -7.34 16.48
N PHE A 20 -0.48 -7.54 16.35
CA PHE A 20 -1.23 -7.07 15.20
C PHE A 20 -1.69 -5.62 15.38
N LYS A 21 -1.54 -4.82 14.37
CA LYS A 21 -2.02 -3.44 14.34
C LYS A 21 -3.32 -3.37 13.56
N ASP A 22 -4.39 -3.09 14.27
CA ASP A 22 -5.75 -3.05 13.72
C ASP A 22 -6.15 -1.61 13.41
N ILE A 23 -6.38 -1.32 12.13
CA ILE A 23 -6.76 0.01 11.66
C ILE A 23 -8.27 0.25 11.68
N THR A 24 -9.07 -0.77 12.03
CA THR A 24 -10.53 -0.66 11.92
C THR A 24 -11.14 0.44 12.79
N PRO A 25 -10.61 0.74 14.01
CA PRO A 25 -11.15 1.87 14.76
C PRO A 25 -10.97 3.21 14.03
N LEU A 26 -9.85 3.37 13.32
CA LEU A 26 -9.61 4.57 12.50
C LEU A 26 -10.59 4.63 11.34
N LEU A 27 -10.81 3.52 10.65
CA LEU A 27 -11.74 3.45 9.51
C LEU A 27 -13.17 3.74 9.94
N ARG A 28 -13.55 3.31 11.14
CA ARG A 28 -14.90 3.46 11.68
C ARG A 28 -15.23 4.90 12.07
N ASP A 29 -14.22 5.68 12.44
CA ASP A 29 -14.39 7.07 12.85
C ASP A 29 -14.30 7.96 11.61
N LYS A 30 -15.42 8.56 11.22
CA LYS A 30 -15.50 9.34 9.98
C LYS A 30 -14.53 10.50 9.93
N GLU A 31 -14.29 11.15 11.07
CA GLU A 31 -13.38 12.30 11.13
C GLU A 31 -11.92 11.83 11.05
N ALA A 32 -11.60 10.73 11.74
CA ALA A 32 -10.25 10.15 11.68
C ALA A 32 -9.93 9.65 10.28
N LEU A 33 -10.89 8.99 9.63
CA LEU A 33 -10.70 8.50 8.25
C LEU A 33 -10.46 9.66 7.29
N LYS A 34 -11.27 10.70 7.35
CA LYS A 34 -11.10 11.88 6.49
C LYS A 34 -9.74 12.56 6.71
N GLU A 35 -9.37 12.74 7.98
CA GLU A 35 -8.10 13.35 8.32
C GLU A 35 -6.90 12.52 7.82
N ALA A 36 -6.96 11.20 8.02
CA ALA A 36 -5.90 10.31 7.56
C ALA A 36 -5.72 10.39 6.05
N ILE A 37 -6.80 10.29 5.29
CA ILE A 37 -6.75 10.34 3.82
C ILE A 37 -6.22 11.70 3.35
N LYS A 38 -6.73 12.78 3.93
CA LYS A 38 -6.26 14.13 3.57
C LYS A 38 -4.77 14.29 3.83
N LYS A 39 -4.29 13.85 4.99
CA LYS A 39 -2.87 13.95 5.33
C LYS A 39 -1.99 13.06 4.45
N MET A 40 -2.45 11.86 4.12
CA MET A 40 -1.72 11.01 3.18
C MET A 40 -1.65 11.67 1.80
N ALA A 41 -2.74 12.26 1.33
CA ALA A 41 -2.75 12.97 0.05
C ALA A 41 -1.79 14.16 0.08
N ASP A 42 -1.78 14.91 1.17
CA ASP A 42 -0.90 16.09 1.32
C ASP A 42 0.58 15.73 1.19
N MET A 43 0.98 14.51 1.58
CA MET A 43 2.36 14.05 1.44
C MET A 43 2.81 13.94 -0.02
N PHE A 44 1.87 13.80 -0.96
CA PHE A 44 2.18 13.57 -2.36
C PHE A 44 1.53 14.56 -3.33
N ARG A 45 0.92 15.64 -2.85
CA ARG A 45 0.22 16.61 -3.74
C ARG A 45 1.14 17.25 -4.77
N ASP A 46 2.42 17.43 -4.44
CA ASP A 46 3.37 18.05 -5.36
C ASP A 46 4.01 17.06 -6.33
N TYR A 47 3.67 15.80 -6.22
CA TYR A 47 4.17 14.76 -7.12
C TYR A 47 3.24 14.63 -8.33
N GLU A 48 3.84 14.41 -9.48
CA GLU A 48 3.08 14.09 -10.69
C GLU A 48 2.67 12.62 -10.61
N ILE A 49 1.37 12.36 -10.58
CA ILE A 49 0.78 11.02 -10.44
C ILE A 49 -0.29 10.85 -11.49
N ASP A 50 -0.27 9.71 -12.19
CA ASP A 50 -1.34 9.35 -13.11
C ASP A 50 -2.35 8.42 -12.47
N TYR A 51 -1.89 7.43 -11.69
CA TYR A 51 -2.77 6.44 -11.03
C TYR A 51 -2.26 6.11 -9.64
N VAL A 52 -3.20 5.75 -8.78
CA VAL A 52 -2.93 5.14 -7.48
C VAL A 52 -3.10 3.65 -7.63
N VAL A 53 -2.13 2.87 -7.16
CA VAL A 53 -2.18 1.40 -7.15
C VAL A 53 -2.28 0.94 -5.71
N GLY A 54 -3.30 0.14 -5.41
CA GLY A 54 -3.49 -0.41 -4.06
C GLY A 54 -3.36 -1.92 -4.04
N ILE A 55 -2.91 -2.45 -2.90
CA ILE A 55 -2.64 -3.87 -2.71
C ILE A 55 -3.72 -4.50 -1.86
N GLU A 56 -4.33 -5.61 -2.35
CA GLU A 56 -5.37 -6.36 -1.65
C GLU A 56 -4.92 -6.77 -0.24
N ALA A 57 -5.75 -6.69 0.76
CA ALA A 57 -7.13 -6.21 0.73
C ALA A 57 -7.24 -4.85 1.43
N ARG A 58 -6.51 -4.65 2.52
CA ARG A 58 -6.60 -3.42 3.33
C ARG A 58 -6.05 -2.20 2.61
N GLY A 59 -5.13 -2.41 1.66
CA GLY A 59 -4.63 -1.34 0.81
C GLY A 59 -5.72 -0.70 -0.04
N PHE A 60 -6.79 -1.43 -0.35
CA PHE A 60 -7.94 -0.88 -1.07
C PHE A 60 -8.72 0.11 -0.22
N LEU A 61 -8.78 -0.13 1.10
CA LEU A 61 -9.53 0.71 2.03
C LEU A 61 -8.94 2.10 2.16
N VAL A 62 -7.65 2.22 1.98
CA VAL A 62 -6.94 3.51 1.98
C VAL A 62 -6.66 4.00 0.58
N GLY A 63 -6.36 3.09 -0.34
CA GLY A 63 -5.95 3.44 -1.70
C GLY A 63 -7.04 4.09 -2.53
N THR A 64 -8.26 3.56 -2.48
CA THR A 64 -9.36 4.12 -3.27
C THR A 64 -9.76 5.51 -2.76
N PRO A 65 -9.95 5.74 -1.45
CA PRO A 65 -10.20 7.11 -0.97
C PRO A 65 -9.06 8.07 -1.31
N LEU A 66 -7.81 7.59 -1.24
CA LEU A 66 -6.65 8.42 -1.57
C LEU A 66 -6.65 8.81 -3.04
N ALA A 67 -6.99 7.89 -3.94
CA ALA A 67 -7.11 8.18 -5.36
C ALA A 67 -8.15 9.27 -5.62
N ILE A 68 -9.31 9.16 -4.97
CA ILE A 68 -10.37 10.17 -5.07
C ILE A 68 -9.89 11.53 -4.56
N GLU A 69 -9.22 11.55 -3.41
CA GLU A 69 -8.70 12.79 -2.84
C GLU A 69 -7.65 13.45 -3.73
N LEU A 70 -6.85 12.67 -4.43
CA LEU A 70 -5.84 13.15 -5.38
C LEU A 70 -6.39 13.41 -6.78
N ASP A 71 -7.67 13.11 -7.01
CA ASP A 71 -8.34 13.22 -8.32
C ASP A 71 -7.66 12.33 -9.37
N LYS A 72 -7.40 11.07 -9.01
CA LYS A 72 -6.76 10.07 -9.89
C LYS A 72 -7.58 8.78 -9.91
N GLY A 73 -7.32 7.95 -10.93
CA GLY A 73 -7.89 6.61 -11.00
C GLY A 73 -7.18 5.65 -10.08
N PHE A 74 -7.76 4.46 -9.90
CA PHE A 74 -7.28 3.43 -9.00
C PHE A 74 -7.06 2.12 -9.75
N ILE A 75 -5.93 1.46 -9.50
CA ILE A 75 -5.58 0.17 -10.09
C ILE A 75 -5.36 -0.83 -8.96
N PRO A 76 -6.07 -1.97 -8.94
CA PRO A 76 -5.88 -2.97 -7.91
C PRO A 76 -4.76 -3.96 -8.25
N ILE A 77 -3.95 -4.31 -7.27
CA ILE A 77 -3.08 -5.48 -7.27
C ILE A 77 -3.76 -6.51 -6.37
N ARG A 78 -3.91 -7.73 -6.84
CA ARG A 78 -4.67 -8.76 -6.15
C ARG A 78 -3.92 -10.07 -6.04
N LYS A 79 -4.42 -10.95 -5.19
CA LYS A 79 -3.93 -12.32 -5.07
C LYS A 79 -4.31 -13.12 -6.32
N PRO A 80 -3.62 -14.24 -6.60
CA PRO A 80 -3.86 -15.03 -7.81
C PRO A 80 -5.33 -15.43 -8.00
N GLY A 81 -5.77 -15.35 -9.26
CA GLY A 81 -7.10 -15.81 -9.65
C GLY A 81 -8.24 -14.83 -9.39
N LYS A 82 -7.94 -13.62 -8.88
CA LYS A 82 -8.96 -12.62 -8.55
C LYS A 82 -9.25 -11.66 -9.69
N LEU A 83 -8.31 -11.45 -10.59
CA LEU A 83 -8.46 -10.52 -11.70
C LEU A 83 -8.93 -11.27 -12.95
N PRO A 84 -10.00 -10.80 -13.62
CA PRO A 84 -10.64 -11.58 -14.69
C PRO A 84 -10.01 -11.45 -16.08
N HIS A 85 -9.17 -10.43 -16.29
CA HIS A 85 -8.51 -10.20 -17.57
C HIS A 85 -7.07 -10.70 -17.53
N GLU A 86 -6.32 -10.58 -18.61
CA GLU A 86 -4.93 -11.03 -18.69
C GLU A 86 -4.05 -10.32 -17.66
N VAL A 87 -3.25 -11.09 -16.93
CA VAL A 87 -2.46 -10.59 -15.80
C VAL A 87 -0.96 -10.79 -15.97
N LEU A 88 -0.19 -9.89 -15.35
CA LEU A 88 1.20 -10.08 -15.02
C LEU A 88 1.26 -10.59 -13.58
N LYS A 89 2.00 -11.67 -13.35
CA LYS A 89 2.14 -12.29 -12.04
C LYS A 89 3.56 -12.11 -11.53
N LYS A 90 3.68 -11.85 -10.23
CA LYS A 90 4.97 -11.76 -9.56
C LYS A 90 4.93 -12.60 -8.29
N SER A 91 5.93 -13.48 -8.15
CA SER A 91 6.13 -14.24 -6.92
C SER A 91 7.20 -13.56 -6.08
N TYR A 92 7.06 -13.63 -4.77
CA TYR A 92 8.10 -13.19 -3.85
C TYR A 92 8.15 -14.14 -2.65
N GLU A 93 9.35 -14.32 -2.12
CA GLU A 93 9.57 -15.29 -1.05
C GLU A 93 9.21 -14.71 0.32
N LEU A 94 8.63 -15.57 1.14
CA LEU A 94 8.42 -15.33 2.56
C LEU A 94 9.36 -16.26 3.32
N GLU A 95 9.51 -16.01 4.63
CA GLU A 95 10.28 -16.88 5.49
C GLU A 95 9.80 -18.34 5.39
N TYR A 96 8.48 -18.55 5.25
CA TYR A 96 7.85 -19.84 5.13
C TYR A 96 6.96 -19.91 3.87
N GLY A 97 7.57 -20.07 2.70
CA GLY A 97 6.85 -20.23 1.46
C GLY A 97 6.93 -19.02 0.53
N LYS A 98 5.99 -18.94 -0.38
CA LYS A 98 5.93 -17.88 -1.39
C LYS A 98 4.56 -17.22 -1.37
N ASN A 99 4.53 -15.94 -1.68
CA ASN A 99 3.31 -15.25 -2.06
C ASN A 99 3.38 -14.83 -3.52
N GLU A 100 2.22 -14.69 -4.12
CA GLU A 100 2.09 -14.20 -5.48
C GLU A 100 1.09 -13.06 -5.52
N ILE A 101 1.33 -12.10 -6.39
CA ILE A 101 0.42 -10.99 -6.64
C ILE A 101 0.26 -10.81 -8.14
N GLU A 102 -0.87 -10.25 -8.55
CA GLU A 102 -1.20 -10.06 -9.96
C GLU A 102 -1.73 -8.65 -10.21
N ILE A 103 -1.42 -8.13 -11.40
CA ILE A 103 -1.97 -6.87 -11.90
C ILE A 103 -2.41 -7.12 -13.35
N HIS A 104 -3.46 -6.45 -13.81
CA HIS A 104 -3.85 -6.54 -15.22
C HIS A 104 -2.73 -6.02 -16.11
N LYS A 105 -2.44 -6.74 -17.19
CA LYS A 105 -1.38 -6.32 -18.14
C LYS A 105 -1.66 -4.98 -18.80
N ASP A 106 -2.92 -4.63 -18.96
CA ASP A 106 -3.34 -3.38 -19.58
C ASP A 106 -3.58 -2.24 -18.57
N ALA A 107 -3.27 -2.46 -17.30
CA ALA A 107 -3.52 -1.46 -16.26
C ALA A 107 -2.57 -0.26 -16.32
N VAL A 108 -1.33 -0.50 -16.71
CA VAL A 108 -0.27 0.51 -16.73
C VAL A 108 0.32 0.61 -18.13
N ASN A 109 0.41 1.82 -18.64
CA ASN A 109 1.06 2.11 -19.91
C ASN A 109 2.45 2.66 -19.66
N GLU A 110 3.32 2.55 -20.67
CA GLU A 110 4.67 3.07 -20.56
C GLU A 110 4.67 4.56 -20.24
N GLY A 111 5.44 4.93 -19.22
CA GLY A 111 5.56 6.31 -18.77
C GLY A 111 4.51 6.73 -17.73
N ASP A 112 3.52 5.90 -17.43
CA ASP A 112 2.54 6.20 -16.39
C ASP A 112 3.23 6.36 -15.04
N LYS A 113 2.85 7.40 -14.31
CA LYS A 113 3.41 7.71 -13.00
C LYS A 113 2.50 7.15 -11.91
N ILE A 114 3.04 6.30 -11.09
CA ILE A 114 2.27 5.47 -10.16
C ILE A 114 2.65 5.75 -8.71
N LEU A 115 1.64 5.98 -7.90
CA LEU A 115 1.75 5.98 -6.44
C LEU A 115 1.22 4.66 -5.91
N ILE A 116 2.08 3.87 -5.25
CA ILE A 116 1.66 2.61 -4.63
C ILE A 116 1.20 2.91 -3.21
N VAL A 117 0.10 2.28 -2.81
CA VAL A 117 -0.50 2.50 -1.48
C VAL A 117 -0.80 1.17 -0.80
N ASP A 118 -0.45 1.07 0.47
CA ASP A 118 -0.91 -0.01 1.33
C ASP A 118 -1.21 0.57 2.71
N ASP A 119 -1.89 -0.19 3.54
CA ASP A 119 -2.19 0.26 4.88
C ASP A 119 -0.95 0.21 5.79
N LEU A 120 -0.15 -0.83 5.65
CA LEU A 120 0.94 -1.12 6.57
C LEU A 120 2.25 -1.41 5.82
N LEU A 121 3.32 -0.73 6.22
CA LEU A 121 4.67 -1.10 5.82
C LEU A 121 5.30 -1.93 6.95
N ALA A 122 5.46 -3.22 6.71
CA ALA A 122 6.12 -4.13 7.65
C ALA A 122 7.50 -4.51 7.11
N THR A 123 7.62 -5.65 6.43
CA THR A 123 8.92 -6.11 5.89
C THR A 123 9.24 -5.51 4.52
N GLY A 124 8.23 -5.02 3.81
CA GLY A 124 8.42 -4.37 2.51
C GLY A 124 8.40 -5.29 1.29
N GLY A 125 8.35 -6.60 1.48
CA GLY A 125 8.43 -7.56 0.38
C GLY A 125 7.30 -7.45 -0.64
N THR A 126 6.07 -7.31 -0.17
CA THR A 126 4.90 -7.18 -1.06
C THR A 126 4.99 -5.89 -1.89
N THR A 127 5.35 -4.79 -1.24
CA THR A 127 5.47 -3.50 -1.93
C THR A 127 6.61 -3.53 -2.95
N LEU A 128 7.73 -4.15 -2.61
CA LEU A 128 8.85 -4.30 -3.55
C LEU A 128 8.41 -5.09 -4.78
N ALA A 129 7.70 -6.21 -4.59
CA ALA A 129 7.18 -6.98 -5.71
C ALA A 129 6.22 -6.13 -6.59
N ALA A 130 5.40 -5.30 -5.95
CA ALA A 130 4.49 -4.39 -6.67
C ALA A 130 5.27 -3.36 -7.50
N THR A 131 6.35 -2.78 -6.95
CA THR A 131 7.18 -1.84 -7.71
C THR A 131 7.77 -2.50 -8.95
N GLU A 132 8.27 -3.72 -8.79
CA GLU A 132 8.88 -4.47 -9.90
C GLU A 132 7.86 -4.77 -11.01
N MET A 133 6.62 -5.12 -10.65
CA MET A 133 5.54 -5.37 -11.61
C MET A 133 5.20 -4.12 -12.42
N ILE A 134 5.08 -3.00 -11.75
CA ILE A 134 4.75 -1.73 -12.39
C ILE A 134 5.85 -1.31 -13.36
N GLU A 135 7.11 -1.46 -12.95
CA GLU A 135 8.26 -1.14 -13.80
C GLU A 135 8.34 -2.08 -15.01
N GLU A 136 8.00 -3.36 -14.81
CA GLU A 136 7.96 -4.35 -15.89
C GLU A 136 6.91 -3.99 -16.96
N LEU A 137 5.80 -3.36 -16.55
CA LEU A 137 4.77 -2.87 -17.47
C LEU A 137 5.13 -1.52 -18.11
N GLY A 138 6.26 -0.92 -17.72
CA GLY A 138 6.71 0.35 -18.27
C GLY A 138 6.33 1.57 -17.45
N GLY A 139 5.72 1.38 -16.28
CA GLY A 139 5.36 2.48 -15.39
C GLY A 139 6.55 2.99 -14.58
N GLU A 140 6.39 4.18 -14.04
CA GLU A 140 7.35 4.80 -13.14
C GLU A 140 6.73 4.90 -11.76
N VAL A 141 7.36 4.29 -10.75
CA VAL A 141 6.90 4.38 -9.35
C VAL A 141 7.42 5.69 -8.78
N VAL A 142 6.52 6.64 -8.56
CA VAL A 142 6.91 7.96 -8.02
C VAL A 142 6.94 7.96 -6.49
N GLY A 143 6.29 7.01 -5.86
CA GLY A 143 6.33 6.88 -4.40
C GLY A 143 5.51 5.71 -3.89
N CYS A 144 5.70 5.43 -2.62
CA CYS A 144 4.94 4.43 -1.86
C CYS A 144 4.40 5.11 -0.61
N ALA A 145 3.08 5.07 -0.44
CA ALA A 145 2.38 5.70 0.67
C ALA A 145 1.79 4.64 1.60
N PHE A 146 1.98 4.83 2.89
CA PHE A 146 1.45 3.92 3.92
C PHE A 146 0.72 4.70 4.99
N LEU A 147 -0.37 4.14 5.48
CA LEU A 147 -1.04 4.70 6.65
C LEU A 147 -0.14 4.53 7.89
N LEU A 148 0.48 3.37 8.02
CA LEU A 148 1.26 2.99 9.19
C LEU A 148 2.54 2.28 8.80
N LYS A 149 3.66 2.66 9.44
CA LYS A 149 4.94 1.95 9.30
C LYS A 149 5.30 1.31 10.64
N LEU A 150 5.68 0.02 10.60
CA LEU A 150 6.25 -0.68 11.75
C LEU A 150 7.77 -0.48 11.73
N ASP A 151 8.25 0.42 12.58
CA ASP A 151 9.63 0.87 12.54
C ASP A 151 10.63 -0.26 12.80
N ALA A 152 10.28 -1.21 13.66
CA ALA A 152 11.16 -2.32 14.05
C ALA A 152 11.45 -3.33 12.93
N LEU A 153 10.68 -3.34 11.83
CA LEU A 153 10.80 -4.35 10.79
C LEU A 153 11.61 -3.92 9.56
N ASN A 154 12.14 -2.71 9.58
CA ASN A 154 13.04 -2.19 8.53
C ASN A 154 12.53 -2.27 7.09
N GLY A 155 11.21 -2.23 6.88
CA GLY A 155 10.63 -2.26 5.53
C GLY A 155 11.12 -1.12 4.65
N ARG A 156 11.45 0.03 5.23
CA ARG A 156 11.99 1.18 4.51
C ARG A 156 13.32 0.84 3.80
N GLU A 157 14.15 0.02 4.42
CA GLU A 157 15.44 -0.39 3.84
C GLU A 157 15.25 -1.25 2.58
N VAL A 158 14.24 -2.12 2.58
CA VAL A 158 13.90 -2.94 1.40
C VAL A 158 13.49 -2.04 0.22
N LEU A 159 12.86 -0.91 0.52
CA LEU A 159 12.37 0.05 -0.48
C LEU A 159 13.29 1.27 -0.64
N LYS A 160 14.56 1.13 -0.32
CA LYS A 160 15.53 2.25 -0.29
C LYS A 160 15.68 3.01 -1.60
N ASN A 161 15.34 2.39 -2.72
CA ASN A 161 15.44 3.02 -4.04
C ASN A 161 14.18 3.81 -4.42
N TYR A 162 13.20 3.87 -3.51
CA TYR A 162 11.92 4.53 -3.76
C TYR A 162 11.64 5.59 -2.70
N GLU A 163 10.85 6.57 -3.07
CA GLU A 163 10.32 7.54 -2.12
C GLU A 163 9.23 6.87 -1.29
N VAL A 164 9.43 6.78 0.02
CA VAL A 164 8.48 6.13 0.93
C VAL A 164 8.05 7.13 2.00
N LYS A 165 6.74 7.30 2.14
CA LYS A 165 6.18 8.16 3.18
C LYS A 165 5.08 7.41 3.93
N SER A 166 5.11 7.51 5.24
CA SER A 166 4.13 6.89 6.13
C SER A 166 3.52 7.97 7.01
N LEU A 167 2.21 7.89 7.19
CA LEU A 167 1.51 8.88 8.01
C LEU A 167 1.80 8.67 9.49
N LEU A 168 1.76 7.42 9.93
CA LEU A 168 1.99 7.04 11.32
C LEU A 168 3.18 6.09 11.41
N ILE A 169 3.90 6.17 12.52
CA ILE A 169 5.04 5.27 12.80
C ILE A 169 4.82 4.66 14.18
N GLU A 170 4.91 3.34 14.27
CA GLU A 170 4.71 2.61 15.53
C GLU A 170 5.85 1.63 15.81
#